data_341df685801c0b699dcc7b2cb5099605
#
_entry.id   341df685801c0b699dcc7b2cb5099605
#
_cell.length_a   1.000
_cell.length_b   1.000
_cell.length_c   1.000
_cell.angle_alpha   90.00
_cell.angle_beta   90.00
_cell.angle_gamma   90.00
#
_symmetry.space_group_name_H-M   'P 1'
#
loop_
_entity.id
_entity.type
_entity.pdbx_description
1 polymer ?
#
loop_
_entity_poly.entity_id
_entity_poly.type
_entity_poly.pdbx_seq_one_letter_code
_entity_poly.pdbx_strand_id
1 'polypeptide(L)'
;MRLITSFAVVVALILGIGILGIGVSSTSGSTMTKKTSPDSVVANLYKQHKKRSPFFQTRSRALLDEFFDKNLASLIWKDAVTSKGEVGALGADPLYNAQDTDIKNFIISKPTYRDGKAEVAVSFENFGEKQGIVFELVSQKTGWKIANINYGEGSDLLGMLQRYDATSRHNRKRRS
;
A
#
# COMPACT_ATOMS: atom_id res chain seq x y z
N MET A 1 -28.42 57.94 -46.57
CA MET A 1 -28.40 57.67 -48.03
C MET A 1 -28.52 56.18 -48.23
N ARG A 2 -29.71 55.83 -48.58
CA ARG A 2 -30.14 54.90 -49.67
C ARG A 2 -29.62 53.47 -49.48
N LEU A 3 -30.53 52.52 -49.14
CA LEU A 3 -31.45 51.78 -50.03
C LEU A 3 -30.71 50.59 -50.66
N ILE A 4 -31.15 49.41 -50.87
CA ILE A 4 -32.46 48.79 -51.07
C ILE A 4 -32.22 47.29 -51.14
N THR A 5 -33.09 46.50 -50.52
CA THR A 5 -33.86 45.35 -51.02
C THR A 5 -33.18 44.29 -51.90
N SER A 6 -33.35 43.04 -51.62
CA SER A 6 -34.34 42.27 -52.38
C SER A 6 -34.55 40.85 -51.86
N PHE A 7 -35.79 40.51 -51.83
CA PHE A 7 -36.43 39.20 -51.64
C PHE A 7 -35.96 38.14 -52.67
N ALA A 8 -35.87 36.92 -52.25
CA ALA A 8 -36.34 35.80 -53.09
C ALA A 8 -36.72 34.61 -52.18
N VAL A 9 -37.98 34.38 -52.13
CA VAL A 9 -38.67 33.17 -51.68
C VAL A 9 -38.51 32.11 -52.76
N VAL A 10 -38.12 30.91 -52.45
CA VAL A 10 -38.43 29.71 -53.19
C VAL A 10 -38.81 28.58 -52.26
N VAL A 11 -39.95 28.05 -52.58
CA VAL A 11 -40.79 27.07 -51.92
C VAL A 11 -40.25 25.65 -52.08
N ALA A 12 -40.41 24.89 -51.01
CA ALA A 12 -40.69 23.45 -50.85
C ALA A 12 -40.17 22.43 -51.85
N LEU A 13 -39.55 21.41 -51.32
CA LEU A 13 -40.04 20.04 -51.64
C LEU A 13 -39.70 19.11 -50.44
N ILE A 14 -40.76 18.55 -49.89
CA ILE A 14 -40.75 17.47 -48.91
C ILE A 14 -40.46 16.18 -49.68
N LEU A 15 -39.41 15.46 -49.25
CA LEU A 15 -39.32 14.02 -49.47
C LEU A 15 -38.66 13.39 -48.26
N GLY A 16 -39.47 12.64 -47.53
CA GLY A 16 -39.03 11.86 -46.41
C GLY A 16 -38.12 10.72 -46.83
N ILE A 17 -37.15 10.40 -45.98
CA ILE A 17 -36.55 9.06 -45.95
C ILE A 17 -35.83 8.92 -44.57
N GLY A 18 -36.26 7.91 -43.85
CA GLY A 18 -35.42 7.02 -43.07
C GLY A 18 -34.69 7.62 -41.86
N ILE A 19 -35.32 7.54 -40.70
CA ILE A 19 -34.64 7.58 -39.42
C ILE A 19 -33.78 6.30 -39.32
N LEU A 20 -32.51 6.38 -39.72
CA LEU A 20 -31.54 5.41 -39.25
C LEU A 20 -31.19 5.81 -37.80
N GLY A 21 -31.77 5.08 -36.85
CA GLY A 21 -31.36 5.16 -35.45
C GLY A 21 -29.92 4.77 -35.33
N ILE A 22 -29.01 5.76 -35.21
CA ILE A 22 -27.65 5.53 -34.76
C ILE A 22 -27.76 5.25 -33.27
N GLY A 23 -27.81 3.94 -32.94
CA GLY A 23 -27.69 3.48 -31.59
C GLY A 23 -26.33 3.94 -31.04
N VAL A 24 -26.32 5.01 -30.23
CA VAL A 24 -25.16 5.41 -29.44
C VAL A 24 -25.03 4.34 -28.37
N SER A 25 -24.26 3.29 -28.66
CA SER A 25 -23.81 2.34 -27.64
C SER A 25 -22.91 3.11 -26.67
N SER A 26 -23.52 3.57 -25.58
CA SER A 26 -22.77 4.05 -24.43
C SER A 26 -21.96 2.88 -23.87
N THR A 27 -20.75 2.72 -24.35
CA THR A 27 -19.77 1.83 -23.74
C THR A 27 -19.42 2.44 -22.38
N SER A 28 -20.14 2.01 -21.34
CA SER A 28 -19.73 2.25 -19.95
C SER A 28 -18.39 1.56 -19.75
N GLY A 29 -17.31 2.26 -20.05
CA GLY A 29 -15.97 1.85 -19.69
C GLY A 29 -15.90 1.79 -18.17
N SER A 30 -16.14 0.60 -17.59
CA SER A 30 -15.72 0.29 -16.24
C SER A 30 -14.21 0.53 -16.20
N THR A 31 -13.80 1.67 -15.66
CA THR A 31 -12.42 1.89 -15.23
C THR A 31 -12.16 0.89 -14.13
N MET A 32 -11.70 -0.31 -14.50
CA MET A 32 -11.12 -1.26 -13.54
C MET A 32 -9.92 -0.55 -12.94
N THR A 33 -10.09 -0.02 -11.75
CA THR A 33 -8.97 0.48 -10.93
C THR A 33 -8.03 -0.71 -10.78
N LYS A 34 -6.91 -0.68 -11.49
CA LYS A 34 -5.91 -1.76 -11.46
C LYS A 34 -5.45 -1.92 -10.02
N LYS A 35 -5.90 -2.98 -9.36
CA LYS A 35 -5.55 -3.28 -7.98
C LYS A 35 -4.02 -3.33 -7.89
N THR A 36 -3.43 -2.51 -7.03
CA THR A 36 -1.98 -2.45 -6.82
C THR A 36 -1.45 -3.85 -6.52
N SER A 37 -0.39 -4.28 -7.20
CA SER A 37 0.20 -5.61 -6.99
C SER A 37 0.98 -5.68 -5.65
N PRO A 38 1.19 -6.87 -5.07
CA PRO A 38 1.90 -7.03 -3.80
C PRO A 38 3.31 -6.42 -3.81
N ASP A 39 4.09 -6.64 -4.87
CA ASP A 39 5.43 -6.08 -5.06
C ASP A 39 5.39 -4.54 -5.14
N SER A 40 4.35 -3.97 -5.75
CA SER A 40 4.16 -2.52 -5.76
C SER A 40 3.83 -1.96 -4.38
N VAL A 41 3.08 -2.71 -3.54
CA VAL A 41 2.82 -2.30 -2.14
C VAL A 41 4.14 -2.25 -1.36
N VAL A 42 4.97 -3.29 -1.48
CA VAL A 42 6.30 -3.34 -0.83
C VAL A 42 7.20 -2.20 -1.33
N ALA A 43 7.27 -1.98 -2.65
CA ALA A 43 8.06 -0.89 -3.23
C ALA A 43 7.61 0.50 -2.73
N ASN A 44 6.30 0.72 -2.63
CA ASN A 44 5.74 1.96 -2.12
C ASN A 44 6.02 2.13 -0.62
N LEU A 45 6.01 1.06 0.16
CA LEU A 45 6.39 1.09 1.59
C LEU A 45 7.84 1.56 1.74
N TYR A 46 8.81 0.98 1.02
CA TYR A 46 10.21 1.43 1.05
C TYR A 46 10.36 2.88 0.61
N LYS A 47 9.64 3.29 -0.44
CA LYS A 47 9.64 4.70 -0.91
C LYS A 47 9.06 5.66 0.14
N GLN A 48 8.00 5.25 0.83
CA GLN A 48 7.38 6.03 1.90
C GLN A 48 8.30 6.10 3.12
N HIS A 49 8.91 4.99 3.49
CA HIS A 49 9.84 4.89 4.62
C HIS A 49 11.02 5.87 4.49
N LYS A 50 11.63 5.99 3.30
CA LYS A 50 12.69 6.97 3.02
C LYS A 50 12.25 8.42 3.24
N LYS A 51 10.97 8.74 3.06
CA LYS A 51 10.43 10.09 3.27
C LYS A 51 10.02 10.31 4.72
N ARG A 52 9.30 9.37 5.27
CA ARG A 52 8.78 9.36 6.63
C ARG A 52 8.39 7.92 6.98
N SER A 53 9.10 7.34 7.95
CA SER A 53 8.83 5.98 8.40
C SER A 53 7.42 5.85 8.99
N PRO A 54 6.65 4.82 8.61
CA PRO A 54 5.37 4.53 9.25
C PRO A 54 5.52 3.94 10.66
N PHE A 55 6.65 3.30 10.97
CA PHE A 55 6.81 2.50 12.19
C PHE A 55 6.87 3.31 13.48
N PHE A 56 7.38 4.54 13.43
CA PHE A 56 7.62 5.37 14.61
C PHE A 56 6.67 6.57 14.72
N GLN A 57 5.47 6.48 14.11
CA GLN A 57 4.48 7.54 14.15
C GLN A 57 3.64 7.44 15.44
N THR A 58 3.54 8.56 16.18
CA THR A 58 2.74 8.63 17.43
C THR A 58 1.52 9.54 17.32
N ARG A 59 1.37 10.30 16.23
CA ARG A 59 0.27 11.26 16.02
C ARG A 59 -0.81 10.79 15.07
N SER A 60 -0.46 9.92 14.12
CA SER A 60 -1.39 9.41 13.12
C SER A 60 -0.95 8.04 12.65
N ARG A 61 -1.89 7.10 12.66
CA ARG A 61 -1.66 5.75 12.13
C ARG A 61 -1.99 5.59 10.65
N ALA A 62 -2.34 6.68 9.95
CA ALA A 62 -2.80 6.62 8.57
C ALA A 62 -1.82 5.89 7.63
N LEU A 63 -0.50 6.10 7.80
CA LEU A 63 0.53 5.39 7.03
C LEU A 63 0.58 3.90 7.37
N LEU A 64 0.30 3.51 8.61
CA LEU A 64 0.20 2.09 8.97
C LEU A 64 -1.01 1.44 8.31
N ASP A 65 -2.17 2.08 8.36
CA ASP A 65 -3.41 1.59 7.76
C ASP A 65 -3.33 1.56 6.22
N GLU A 66 -2.44 2.36 5.61
CA GLU A 66 -2.17 2.33 4.17
C GLU A 66 -1.46 1.04 3.75
N PHE A 67 -0.45 0.59 4.49
CA PHE A 67 0.42 -0.52 4.08
C PHE A 67 0.11 -1.83 4.77
N PHE A 68 -0.25 -1.80 6.04
CA PHE A 68 -0.36 -3.00 6.88
C PHE A 68 -1.81 -3.44 7.08
N ASP A 69 -2.00 -4.71 7.38
CA ASP A 69 -3.29 -5.21 7.83
C ASP A 69 -3.65 -4.63 9.21
N LYS A 70 -4.91 -4.76 9.60
CA LYS A 70 -5.41 -4.17 10.84
C LYS A 70 -4.67 -4.68 12.08
N ASN A 71 -4.29 -5.96 12.11
CA ASN A 71 -3.62 -6.58 13.25
C ASN A 71 -2.20 -6.03 13.40
N LEU A 72 -1.39 -6.13 12.34
CA LEU A 72 -0.01 -5.66 12.37
C LEU A 72 0.07 -4.14 12.56
N ALA A 73 -0.78 -3.37 11.86
CA ALA A 73 -0.87 -1.92 12.05
C ALA A 73 -1.19 -1.52 13.51
N SER A 74 -2.07 -2.29 14.18
CA SER A 74 -2.43 -2.01 15.58
C SER A 74 -1.28 -2.31 16.55
N LEU A 75 -0.51 -3.36 16.31
CA LEU A 75 0.64 -3.71 17.14
C LEU A 75 1.78 -2.70 16.96
N ILE A 76 2.11 -2.32 15.72
CA ILE A 76 3.12 -1.29 15.45
C ILE A 76 2.72 0.05 16.08
N TRP A 77 1.46 0.46 15.89
CA TRP A 77 0.95 1.69 16.51
C TRP A 77 1.06 1.66 18.03
N LYS A 78 0.66 0.54 18.63
CA LYS A 78 0.73 0.36 20.08
C LYS A 78 2.16 0.46 20.59
N ASP A 79 3.12 -0.20 19.94
CA ASP A 79 4.52 -0.11 20.29
C ASP A 79 5.01 1.34 20.24
N ALA A 80 4.79 2.05 19.14
CA ALA A 80 5.21 3.43 18.96
C ALA A 80 4.64 4.39 20.03
N VAL A 81 3.35 4.25 20.40
CA VAL A 81 2.72 5.18 21.37
C VAL A 81 3.02 4.81 22.82
N THR A 82 3.33 3.53 23.11
CA THR A 82 3.63 3.11 24.50
C THR A 82 5.10 3.25 24.86
N SER A 83 6.01 3.18 23.91
CA SER A 83 7.45 3.41 24.15
C SER A 83 7.79 4.86 24.45
N LYS A 84 6.92 5.84 24.09
CA LYS A 84 7.09 7.27 24.43
C LYS A 84 8.45 7.86 24.00
N GLY A 85 9.04 7.34 22.92
CA GLY A 85 10.36 7.74 22.42
C GLY A 85 11.52 6.93 22.98
N GLU A 86 11.27 5.99 23.90
CA GLU A 86 12.24 4.97 24.32
C GLU A 86 12.21 3.77 23.35
N VAL A 87 13.16 2.84 23.51
CA VAL A 87 13.21 1.62 22.70
C VAL A 87 12.03 0.71 23.08
N GLY A 88 11.13 0.47 22.13
CA GLY A 88 10.02 -0.48 22.24
C GLY A 88 10.41 -1.87 21.75
N ALA A 89 9.47 -2.59 21.14
CA ALA A 89 9.75 -3.84 20.46
C ALA A 89 10.65 -3.63 19.21
N LEU A 90 10.53 -2.47 18.57
CA LEU A 90 11.28 -2.11 17.37
C LEU A 90 12.58 -1.40 17.76
N GLY A 91 13.61 -2.19 18.09
CA GLY A 91 14.95 -1.69 18.39
C GLY A 91 15.84 -1.44 17.17
N ALA A 92 15.34 -1.77 15.97
CA ALA A 92 16.02 -1.64 14.69
C ALA A 92 15.03 -1.23 13.60
N ASP A 93 15.53 -0.85 12.41
CA ASP A 93 14.68 -0.57 11.26
C ASP A 93 14.02 -1.87 10.75
N PRO A 94 12.68 -1.98 10.81
CA PRO A 94 11.98 -3.21 10.43
C PRO A 94 12.07 -3.56 8.94
N LEU A 95 12.42 -2.62 8.06
CA LEU A 95 12.56 -2.87 6.63
C LEU A 95 13.92 -3.42 6.24
N TYR A 96 14.90 -3.29 7.12
CA TYR A 96 16.26 -3.78 6.90
C TYR A 96 16.72 -4.74 7.98
N ASN A 97 15.95 -4.90 9.06
CA ASN A 97 16.32 -5.68 10.25
C ASN A 97 17.71 -5.28 10.79
N ALA A 98 17.99 -3.98 10.78
CA ALA A 98 19.30 -3.43 11.12
C ALA A 98 19.17 -2.06 11.79
N GLN A 99 20.10 -1.72 12.68
CA GLN A 99 20.20 -0.39 13.29
C GLN A 99 20.87 0.60 12.34
N ASP A 100 21.97 0.18 11.70
CA ASP A 100 22.71 0.97 10.72
C ASP A 100 22.61 0.33 9.35
N THR A 101 22.60 1.14 8.28
CA THR A 101 22.40 0.68 6.92
C THR A 101 23.38 1.31 5.93
N ASP A 102 24.05 0.46 5.13
CA ASP A 102 24.73 0.80 3.86
C ASP A 102 24.20 -0.13 2.79
N ILE A 103 23.03 0.20 2.25
CA ILE A 103 22.25 -0.69 1.38
C ILE A 103 22.72 -0.59 -0.07
N LYS A 104 23.09 -1.74 -0.64
CA LYS A 104 23.46 -1.94 -2.04
C LYS A 104 22.70 -3.12 -2.64
N ASN A 105 22.68 -3.24 -3.95
CA ASN A 105 22.12 -4.36 -4.70
C ASN A 105 20.67 -4.72 -4.28
N PHE A 106 19.84 -3.69 -4.05
CA PHE A 106 18.46 -3.81 -3.56
C PHE A 106 17.53 -4.30 -4.66
N ILE A 107 16.86 -5.44 -4.43
CA ILE A 107 15.96 -6.09 -5.37
C ILE A 107 14.65 -6.45 -4.66
N ILE A 108 13.52 -6.11 -5.26
CA ILE A 108 12.18 -6.60 -4.88
C ILE A 108 11.77 -7.65 -5.92
N SER A 109 11.48 -8.87 -5.49
CA SER A 109 11.08 -9.96 -6.37
C SER A 109 9.64 -9.80 -6.86
N LYS A 110 9.27 -10.57 -7.90
CA LYS A 110 7.87 -10.78 -8.24
C LYS A 110 7.17 -11.55 -7.13
N PRO A 111 5.86 -11.29 -6.89
CA PRO A 111 5.12 -11.98 -5.85
C PRO A 111 4.88 -13.44 -6.20
N THR A 112 4.98 -14.31 -5.20
CA THR A 112 4.47 -15.68 -5.23
C THR A 112 3.09 -15.70 -4.57
N TYR A 113 2.10 -16.33 -5.19
CA TYR A 113 0.73 -16.38 -4.71
C TYR A 113 0.36 -17.75 -4.19
N ARG A 114 -0.31 -17.78 -3.04
CA ARG A 114 -0.85 -19.02 -2.45
C ARG A 114 -2.07 -18.71 -1.58
N ASP A 115 -3.21 -19.38 -1.84
CA ASP A 115 -4.42 -19.38 -0.99
C ASP A 115 -4.89 -17.95 -0.59
N GLY A 116 -4.95 -17.02 -1.54
CA GLY A 116 -5.37 -15.64 -1.29
C GLY A 116 -4.34 -14.77 -0.56
N LYS A 117 -3.14 -15.31 -0.33
CA LYS A 117 -1.97 -14.62 0.19
C LYS A 117 -0.94 -14.40 -0.90
N ALA A 118 0.01 -13.53 -0.65
CA ALA A 118 1.17 -13.33 -1.50
C ALA A 118 2.43 -13.16 -0.65
N GLU A 119 3.55 -13.64 -1.18
CA GLU A 119 4.87 -13.42 -0.61
C GLU A 119 5.70 -12.60 -1.60
N VAL A 120 6.43 -11.62 -1.08
CA VAL A 120 7.36 -10.80 -1.85
C VAL A 120 8.70 -10.83 -1.13
N ALA A 121 9.70 -11.44 -1.76
CA ALA A 121 11.06 -11.43 -1.25
C ALA A 121 11.76 -10.12 -1.62
N VAL A 122 12.50 -9.58 -0.68
CA VAL A 122 13.41 -8.44 -0.88
C VAL A 122 14.81 -8.91 -0.51
N SER A 123 15.76 -8.69 -1.39
CA SER A 123 17.17 -8.97 -1.16
C SER A 123 18.02 -7.71 -1.33
N PHE A 124 19.05 -7.59 -0.54
CA PHE A 124 20.00 -6.48 -0.57
C PHE A 124 21.33 -6.88 0.06
N GLU A 125 22.31 -6.05 -0.07
CA GLU A 125 23.54 -6.11 0.73
C GLU A 125 23.51 -4.98 1.75
N ASN A 126 23.86 -5.27 3.00
CA ASN A 126 24.07 -4.28 4.04
C ASN A 126 25.51 -4.40 4.57
N PHE A 127 26.31 -3.34 4.40
CA PHE A 127 27.75 -3.37 4.69
C PHE A 127 28.51 -4.52 4.01
N GLY A 128 28.09 -4.90 2.79
CA GLY A 128 28.66 -6.02 2.02
C GLY A 128 28.09 -7.40 2.33
N GLU A 129 27.28 -7.55 3.40
CA GLU A 129 26.63 -8.81 3.76
C GLU A 129 25.29 -8.95 3.07
N LYS A 130 25.04 -10.12 2.46
CA LYS A 130 23.77 -10.42 1.80
C LYS A 130 22.66 -10.63 2.82
N GLN A 131 21.55 -9.94 2.61
CA GLN A 131 20.35 -9.99 3.45
C GLN A 131 19.12 -10.36 2.63
N GLY A 132 18.15 -11.05 3.26
CA GLY A 132 16.88 -11.40 2.65
C GLY A 132 15.74 -11.23 3.63
N ILE A 133 14.65 -10.61 3.18
CA ILE A 133 13.43 -10.36 3.96
C ILE A 133 12.24 -10.80 3.10
N VAL A 134 11.26 -11.47 3.70
CA VAL A 134 10.04 -11.88 3.03
C VAL A 134 8.85 -11.14 3.61
N PHE A 135 8.12 -10.41 2.77
CA PHE A 135 6.86 -9.77 3.11
C PHE A 135 5.71 -10.73 2.82
N GLU A 136 4.90 -10.99 3.82
CA GLU A 136 3.66 -11.76 3.69
C GLU A 136 2.48 -10.80 3.57
N LEU A 137 1.72 -10.92 2.48
CA LEU A 137 0.59 -10.03 2.20
C LEU A 137 -0.72 -10.81 2.10
N VAL A 138 -1.79 -10.15 2.50
CA VAL A 138 -3.17 -10.65 2.41
C VAL A 138 -4.00 -9.76 1.50
N SER A 139 -4.89 -10.39 0.70
CA SER A 139 -5.81 -9.66 -0.16
C SER A 139 -7.01 -9.18 0.66
N GLN A 140 -7.30 -7.87 0.61
CA GLN A 140 -8.46 -7.25 1.23
C GLN A 140 -9.29 -6.49 0.19
N LYS A 141 -10.49 -6.01 0.56
CA LYS A 141 -11.35 -5.20 -0.34
C LYS A 141 -10.62 -3.96 -0.85
N THR A 142 -9.81 -3.34 -0.01
CA THR A 142 -9.03 -2.11 -0.31
C THR A 142 -7.72 -2.36 -1.03
N GLY A 143 -7.34 -3.61 -1.29
CA GLY A 143 -6.07 -3.97 -1.92
C GLY A 143 -5.26 -4.96 -1.09
N TRP A 144 -4.00 -5.15 -1.45
CA TRP A 144 -3.06 -5.97 -0.71
C TRP A 144 -2.57 -5.22 0.53
N LYS A 145 -2.45 -5.94 1.65
CA LYS A 145 -1.93 -5.43 2.91
C LYS A 145 -0.86 -6.36 3.45
N ILE A 146 0.20 -5.80 3.99
CA ILE A 146 1.28 -6.55 4.64
C ILE A 146 0.77 -7.04 5.99
N ALA A 147 0.78 -8.36 6.17
CA ALA A 147 0.35 -9.03 7.39
C ALA A 147 1.52 -9.45 8.27
N ASN A 148 2.72 -9.62 7.69
CA ASN A 148 3.94 -9.96 8.42
C ASN A 148 5.18 -9.58 7.60
N ILE A 149 6.33 -9.47 8.29
CA ILE A 149 7.66 -9.36 7.70
C ILE A 149 8.53 -10.44 8.35
N ASN A 150 8.99 -11.38 7.56
CA ASN A 150 9.80 -12.52 8.00
C ASN A 150 11.28 -12.23 7.70
N TYR A 151 12.13 -12.37 8.72
CA TYR A 151 13.57 -12.11 8.66
C TYR A 151 14.41 -13.39 8.54
N GLY A 152 13.75 -14.56 8.47
CA GLY A 152 14.43 -15.86 8.52
C GLY A 152 14.70 -16.35 9.94
N GLU A 153 15.20 -17.57 10.05
CA GLU A 153 15.60 -18.22 11.32
C GLU A 153 14.52 -18.16 12.42
N GLY A 154 13.25 -18.19 12.04
CA GLY A 154 12.11 -18.13 12.97
C GLY A 154 11.86 -16.74 13.58
N SER A 155 12.50 -15.70 13.05
CA SER A 155 12.29 -14.31 13.47
C SER A 155 11.35 -13.59 12.49
N ASP A 156 10.32 -12.92 13.02
CA ASP A 156 9.36 -12.15 12.26
C ASP A 156 8.81 -10.96 13.06
N LEU A 157 8.38 -9.94 12.35
CA LEU A 157 7.89 -8.69 12.94
C LEU A 157 6.65 -8.90 13.83
N LEU A 158 5.69 -9.67 13.34
CA LEU A 158 4.43 -9.92 14.05
C LEU A 158 4.68 -10.61 15.39
N GLY A 159 5.48 -11.67 15.39
CA GLY A 159 5.85 -12.40 16.59
C GLY A 159 6.66 -11.56 17.59
N MET A 160 7.56 -10.72 17.11
CA MET A 160 8.32 -9.79 17.97
C MET A 160 7.38 -8.82 18.71
N LEU A 161 6.48 -8.17 17.99
CA LEU A 161 5.51 -7.23 18.55
C LEU A 161 4.54 -7.90 19.53
N GLN A 162 4.06 -9.11 19.22
CA GLN A 162 3.17 -9.87 20.08
C GLN A 162 3.84 -10.27 21.40
N ARG A 163 5.06 -10.78 21.36
CA ARG A 163 5.84 -11.15 22.56
C ARG A 163 6.09 -9.94 23.45
N TYR A 164 6.49 -8.81 22.87
CA TYR A 164 6.72 -7.58 23.63
C TYR A 164 5.45 -7.06 24.29
N ASP A 165 4.33 -7.05 23.56
CA ASP A 165 3.02 -6.62 24.09
C ASP A 165 2.56 -7.50 25.27
N ALA A 166 2.69 -8.82 25.15
CA ALA A 166 2.36 -9.77 26.22
C ALA A 166 3.20 -9.51 27.50
N THR A 167 4.51 -9.34 27.35
CA THR A 167 5.42 -9.04 28.45
C THR A 167 5.09 -7.69 29.13
N SER A 168 4.83 -6.68 28.32
CA SER A 168 4.49 -5.33 28.80
C SER A 168 3.15 -5.31 29.58
N ARG A 169 2.17 -6.12 29.16
CA ARG A 169 0.89 -6.28 29.89
C ARG A 169 1.10 -6.98 31.23
N HIS A 170 1.92 -8.03 31.26
CA HIS A 170 2.22 -8.77 32.48
C HIS A 170 2.90 -7.87 33.54
N ASN A 171 3.91 -7.10 33.13
CA ASN A 171 4.64 -6.19 34.02
C ASN A 171 3.75 -5.06 34.58
N ARG A 172 2.79 -4.55 33.79
CA ARG A 172 1.82 -3.56 34.28
C ARG A 172 0.88 -4.11 35.35
N LYS A 173 0.39 -5.35 35.18
CA LYS A 173 -0.48 -6.02 36.18
C LYS A 173 0.24 -6.32 37.51
N ARG A 174 1.56 -6.46 37.52
CA ARG A 174 2.33 -6.70 38.74
C ARG A 174 2.65 -5.43 39.53
N ARG A 175 2.47 -4.25 38.92
CA ARG A 175 2.74 -2.94 39.55
C ARG A 175 1.49 -2.21 39.98
N SER A 176 0.29 -2.71 39.67
CA SER A 176 -1.02 -2.25 40.12
C SER A 176 -1.50 -3.09 41.29
#